data_7febaea069fc9d5e16620e9e4776fcf3
#
_entry.id   7febaea069fc9d5e16620e9e4776fcf3
#
_cell.length_a   1.000
_cell.length_b   1.000
_cell.length_c   1.000
_cell.angle_alpha   90.00
_cell.angle_beta   90.00
_cell.angle_gamma   90.00
#
_symmetry.space_group_name_H-M   'P 1'
#
loop_
_entity.id
_entity.type
_entity.pdbx_description
1 polymer ?
#
loop_
_entity_poly.entity_id
_entity_poly.type
_entity_poly.pdbx_seq_one_letter_code
_entity_poly.pdbx_strand_id
1 'polypeptide(L)'
;MWKGRAIAFVAALTRPLVYLRDTGKINLSADSFIKYLDLKELENLLEETESDEGLKTVCSALRSYVLNIPAYQLQNKGKQDQKTLEQHGFITMQLLRVFNDLSFNYGHIFNTPTGDIDFYDVVLNRRILVVLLPALELAPDSLRMLGKLIVGNIKQLMSGCLGNKVEGLLREIIDSRPTNASIPF
;
A
#
# COMPACT_ATOMS: atom_id res chain seq x y z
N MET A 1 -13.02 15.59 4.65
CA MET A 1 -13.87 14.38 4.73
C MET A 1 -13.44 13.29 3.72
N TRP A 2 -13.26 13.57 2.44
CA TRP A 2 -12.91 12.60 1.40
C TRP A 2 -11.55 11.92 1.57
N LYS A 3 -10.52 12.67 2.00
CA LYS A 3 -9.15 12.14 2.21
C LYS A 3 -9.11 10.96 3.20
N GLY A 4 -9.85 11.04 4.30
CA GLY A 4 -9.93 9.94 5.27
C GLY A 4 -10.56 8.68 4.68
N ARG A 5 -11.60 8.83 3.85
CA ARG A 5 -12.24 7.70 3.15
C ARG A 5 -11.31 7.07 2.11
N ALA A 6 -10.54 7.89 1.39
CA ALA A 6 -9.56 7.40 0.43
C ALA A 6 -8.45 6.58 1.12
N ILE A 7 -7.95 7.04 2.26
CA ILE A 7 -6.97 6.29 3.07
C ILE A 7 -7.56 4.96 3.57
N ALA A 8 -8.79 4.98 4.10
CA ALA A 8 -9.47 3.78 4.57
C ALA A 8 -9.71 2.77 3.43
N PHE A 9 -10.07 3.25 2.24
CA PHE A 9 -10.24 2.42 1.07
C PHE A 9 -8.92 1.75 0.64
N VAL A 10 -7.83 2.52 0.52
CA VAL A 10 -6.51 1.95 0.18
C VAL A 10 -6.08 0.92 1.23
N ALA A 11 -6.25 1.20 2.52
CA ALA A 11 -5.93 0.25 3.58
C ALA A 11 -6.76 -1.05 3.49
N ALA A 12 -8.05 -0.94 3.14
CA ALA A 12 -8.93 -2.09 2.95
C ALA A 12 -8.56 -2.90 1.70
N LEU A 13 -8.13 -2.23 0.61
CA LEU A 13 -7.74 -2.84 -0.65
C LEU A 13 -6.35 -3.50 -0.57
N THR A 14 -5.43 -2.94 0.20
CA THR A 14 -4.04 -3.44 0.28
C THR A 14 -3.98 -4.89 0.76
N ARG A 15 -4.77 -5.29 1.75
CA ARG A 15 -4.75 -6.65 2.30
C ARG A 15 -5.10 -7.73 1.28
N PRO A 16 -6.21 -7.63 0.53
CA PRO A 16 -6.52 -8.54 -0.56
C PRO A 16 -5.42 -8.60 -1.64
N LEU A 17 -4.89 -7.44 -2.04
CA LEU A 17 -3.84 -7.40 -3.07
C LEU A 17 -2.54 -8.07 -2.61
N VAL A 18 -2.15 -7.90 -1.34
CA VAL A 18 -1.00 -8.62 -0.75
C VAL A 18 -1.27 -10.13 -0.76
N TYR A 19 -2.46 -10.57 -0.36
CA TYR A 19 -2.83 -11.99 -0.40
C TYR A 19 -2.76 -12.57 -1.83
N LEU A 20 -3.27 -11.84 -2.82
CA LEU A 20 -3.20 -12.26 -4.23
C LEU A 20 -1.76 -12.34 -4.75
N ARG A 21 -0.89 -11.42 -4.31
CA ARG A 21 0.55 -11.48 -4.60
C ARG A 21 1.19 -12.72 -3.97
N ASP A 22 0.93 -12.96 -2.69
CA ASP A 22 1.55 -14.06 -1.93
C ASP A 22 1.10 -15.44 -2.44
N THR A 23 -0.10 -15.51 -3.03
CA THR A 23 -0.62 -16.69 -3.73
C THR A 23 -0.21 -16.77 -5.21
N GLY A 24 0.60 -15.83 -5.70
CA GLY A 24 1.10 -15.81 -7.07
C GLY A 24 0.05 -15.46 -8.14
N LYS A 25 -1.12 -14.96 -7.75
CA LYS A 25 -2.21 -14.60 -8.68
C LYS A 25 -1.96 -13.26 -9.40
N ILE A 26 -1.25 -12.34 -8.76
CA ILE A 26 -0.92 -11.03 -9.32
C ILE A 26 0.51 -10.60 -8.99
N ASN A 27 1.07 -9.70 -9.81
CA ASN A 27 2.21 -8.87 -9.43
C ASN A 27 1.69 -7.62 -8.75
N LEU A 28 2.12 -7.37 -7.51
CA LEU A 28 1.69 -6.18 -6.77
C LEU A 28 2.49 -4.96 -7.23
N SER A 29 1.83 -4.07 -7.95
CA SER A 29 2.38 -2.83 -8.47
C SER A 29 1.36 -1.70 -8.36
N ALA A 30 1.74 -0.47 -8.73
CA ALA A 30 0.81 0.64 -8.80
C ALA A 30 -0.33 0.38 -9.80
N ASP A 31 -0.06 -0.35 -10.90
CA ASP A 31 -1.08 -0.76 -11.87
C ASP A 31 -2.15 -1.65 -11.27
N SER A 32 -1.76 -2.54 -10.35
CA SER A 32 -2.72 -3.39 -9.64
C SER A 32 -3.69 -2.55 -8.82
N PHE A 33 -3.21 -1.49 -8.16
CA PHE A 33 -4.10 -0.57 -7.45
C PHE A 33 -5.01 0.18 -8.41
N ILE A 34 -4.49 0.71 -9.54
CA ILE A 34 -5.29 1.42 -10.53
C ILE A 34 -6.43 0.53 -11.05
N LYS A 35 -6.14 -0.73 -11.38
CA LYS A 35 -7.15 -1.70 -11.81
C LYS A 35 -8.28 -1.82 -10.80
N TYR A 36 -7.97 -2.01 -9.54
CA TYR A 36 -8.95 -2.20 -8.47
C TYR A 36 -9.50 -0.88 -7.88
N LEU A 37 -9.22 0.28 -8.49
CA LEU A 37 -9.98 1.51 -8.24
C LEU A 37 -11.34 1.47 -8.96
N ASP A 38 -11.52 0.64 -9.97
CA ASP A 38 -12.82 0.44 -10.63
C ASP A 38 -13.76 -0.37 -9.73
N LEU A 39 -14.99 0.12 -9.54
CA LEU A 39 -15.98 -0.54 -8.70
C LEU A 39 -16.34 -1.94 -9.21
N LYS A 40 -16.38 -2.12 -10.54
CA LYS A 40 -16.67 -3.42 -11.15
C LYS A 40 -15.56 -4.44 -10.83
N GLU A 41 -14.29 -4.03 -10.86
CA GLU A 41 -13.17 -4.91 -10.51
C GLU A 41 -13.17 -5.26 -9.02
N LEU A 42 -13.63 -4.35 -8.15
CA LEU A 42 -13.86 -4.64 -6.73
C LEU A 42 -14.97 -5.67 -6.53
N GLU A 43 -16.07 -5.53 -7.27
CA GLU A 43 -17.17 -6.48 -7.24
C GLU A 43 -16.72 -7.87 -7.69
N ASN A 44 -15.95 -7.96 -8.78
CA ASN A 44 -15.37 -9.21 -9.28
C ASN A 44 -14.45 -9.85 -8.23
N LEU A 45 -13.57 -9.06 -7.60
CA LEU A 45 -12.70 -9.56 -6.54
C LEU A 45 -13.49 -10.10 -5.35
N LEU A 46 -14.58 -9.45 -4.98
CA LEU A 46 -15.44 -9.90 -3.88
C LEU A 46 -16.22 -11.18 -4.24
N GLU A 47 -16.51 -11.44 -5.50
CA GLU A 47 -17.10 -12.70 -5.97
C GLU A 47 -16.09 -13.86 -5.88
N GLU A 48 -14.84 -13.64 -6.21
CA GLU A 48 -13.78 -14.65 -6.06
C GLU A 48 -13.64 -15.14 -4.61
N THR A 49 -14.06 -14.33 -3.62
CA THR A 49 -14.03 -14.73 -2.19
C THR A 49 -14.96 -15.90 -1.86
N GLU A 50 -15.93 -16.23 -2.70
CA GLU A 50 -16.84 -17.35 -2.48
C GLU A 50 -16.13 -18.70 -2.61
N SER A 51 -15.06 -18.75 -3.41
CA SER A 51 -14.28 -19.96 -3.67
C SER A 51 -12.98 -20.04 -2.84
N ASP A 52 -12.60 -18.98 -2.13
CA ASP A 52 -11.33 -18.88 -1.40
C ASP A 52 -11.54 -18.28 0.00
N GLU A 53 -11.56 -19.14 1.03
CA GLU A 53 -11.80 -18.71 2.43
C GLU A 53 -10.70 -17.80 2.97
N GLY A 54 -9.44 -17.96 2.50
CA GLY A 54 -8.33 -17.07 2.85
C GLY A 54 -8.57 -15.66 2.30
N LEU A 55 -8.95 -15.57 1.03
CA LEU A 55 -9.31 -14.31 0.39
C LEU A 55 -10.53 -13.65 1.05
N LYS A 56 -11.53 -14.43 1.43
CA LYS A 56 -12.72 -13.95 2.14
C LYS A 56 -12.38 -13.24 3.45
N THR A 57 -11.45 -13.81 4.22
CA THR A 57 -11.02 -13.24 5.49
C THR A 57 -10.36 -11.87 5.29
N VAL A 58 -9.42 -11.75 4.35
CA VAL A 58 -8.71 -10.49 4.09
C VAL A 58 -9.57 -9.45 3.38
N CYS A 59 -10.60 -9.86 2.64
CA CYS A 59 -11.55 -8.97 1.96
C CYS A 59 -12.65 -8.40 2.88
N SER A 60 -12.71 -8.78 4.16
CA SER A 60 -13.78 -8.33 5.06
C SER A 60 -13.93 -6.81 5.14
N ALA A 61 -12.81 -6.08 5.26
CA ALA A 61 -12.80 -4.62 5.28
C ALA A 61 -13.20 -4.00 3.93
N LEU A 62 -12.76 -4.60 2.83
CA LEU A 62 -13.12 -4.17 1.47
C LEU A 62 -14.62 -4.39 1.20
N ARG A 63 -15.16 -5.52 1.59
CA ARG A 63 -16.59 -5.81 1.52
C ARG A 63 -17.40 -4.79 2.31
N SER A 64 -16.98 -4.47 3.53
CA SER A 64 -17.60 -3.43 4.34
C SER A 64 -17.56 -2.06 3.64
N TYR A 65 -16.43 -1.70 3.03
CA TYR A 65 -16.31 -0.46 2.27
C TYR A 65 -17.33 -0.41 1.13
N VAL A 66 -17.39 -1.43 0.28
CA VAL A 66 -18.29 -1.47 -0.89
C VAL A 66 -19.76 -1.39 -0.47
N LEU A 67 -20.17 -2.16 0.54
CA LEU A 67 -21.55 -2.17 1.05
C LEU A 67 -21.96 -0.83 1.69
N ASN A 68 -21.00 -0.02 2.15
CA ASN A 68 -21.25 1.29 2.74
C ASN A 68 -21.15 2.45 1.74
N ILE A 69 -20.96 2.17 0.44
CA ILE A 69 -21.08 3.21 -0.58
C ILE A 69 -22.56 3.64 -0.68
N PRO A 70 -22.85 4.95 -0.61
CA PRO A 70 -24.24 5.43 -0.69
C PRO A 70 -24.94 4.94 -1.96
N ALA A 71 -26.15 4.42 -1.81
CA ALA A 71 -27.00 3.87 -2.88
C ALA A 71 -26.47 2.58 -3.54
N TYR A 72 -25.42 1.96 -3.00
CA TYR A 72 -24.95 0.66 -3.49
C TYR A 72 -26.02 -0.43 -3.30
N GLN A 73 -26.25 -1.21 -4.35
CA GLN A 73 -27.20 -2.31 -4.36
C GLN A 73 -26.52 -3.61 -4.74
N LEU A 74 -26.53 -4.57 -3.84
CA LEU A 74 -25.89 -5.88 -4.07
C LEU A 74 -26.46 -6.63 -5.28
N GLN A 75 -27.75 -6.40 -5.58
CA GLN A 75 -28.46 -7.02 -6.70
C GLN A 75 -28.06 -6.44 -8.08
N ASN A 76 -27.51 -5.23 -8.11
CA ASN A 76 -27.15 -4.50 -9.31
C ASN A 76 -25.63 -4.53 -9.60
N LYS A 77 -24.98 -5.64 -9.27
CA LYS A 77 -23.53 -5.80 -9.54
C LYS A 77 -23.22 -5.53 -11.03
N GLY A 78 -22.15 -4.77 -11.27
CA GLY A 78 -21.72 -4.35 -12.61
C GLY A 78 -22.60 -3.28 -13.27
N LYS A 79 -23.74 -2.91 -12.67
CA LYS A 79 -24.70 -1.89 -13.19
C LYS A 79 -25.26 -1.04 -12.05
N GLN A 80 -24.38 -0.51 -11.22
CA GLN A 80 -24.78 0.34 -10.09
C GLN A 80 -25.35 1.67 -10.57
N ASP A 81 -26.17 2.28 -9.72
CA ASP A 81 -26.74 3.60 -9.98
C ASP A 81 -25.63 4.66 -10.12
N GLN A 82 -25.91 5.70 -10.93
CA GLN A 82 -25.00 6.83 -11.15
C GLN A 82 -24.52 7.45 -9.84
N LYS A 83 -25.42 7.56 -8.84
CA LYS A 83 -25.07 8.10 -7.52
C LYS A 83 -23.99 7.27 -6.81
N THR A 84 -24.02 5.95 -6.89
CA THR A 84 -23.01 5.05 -6.34
C THR A 84 -21.67 5.27 -7.04
N LEU A 85 -21.68 5.33 -8.39
CA LEU A 85 -20.49 5.56 -9.20
C LEU A 85 -19.85 6.92 -8.90
N GLU A 86 -20.66 7.97 -8.76
CA GLU A 86 -20.18 9.31 -8.39
C GLU A 86 -19.52 9.31 -6.99
N GLN A 87 -20.17 8.71 -5.99
CA GLN A 87 -19.64 8.65 -4.64
C GLN A 87 -18.33 7.87 -4.55
N HIS A 88 -18.22 6.77 -5.26
CA HIS A 88 -16.98 6.03 -5.40
C HIS A 88 -15.94 6.82 -6.18
N GLY A 89 -16.34 7.47 -7.28
CA GLY A 89 -15.50 8.33 -8.11
C GLY A 89 -14.83 9.45 -7.32
N PHE A 90 -15.53 10.11 -6.40
CA PHE A 90 -14.93 11.15 -5.55
C PHE A 90 -13.80 10.63 -4.66
N ILE A 91 -13.86 9.35 -4.27
CA ILE A 91 -12.81 8.71 -3.47
C ILE A 91 -11.63 8.33 -4.36
N THR A 92 -11.91 7.70 -5.50
CA THR A 92 -10.88 7.20 -6.42
C THR A 92 -10.10 8.33 -7.10
N MET A 93 -10.74 9.46 -7.41
CA MET A 93 -10.06 10.65 -7.95
C MET A 93 -8.93 11.18 -7.05
N GLN A 94 -9.04 11.03 -5.73
CA GLN A 94 -7.97 11.42 -4.80
C GLN A 94 -6.74 10.51 -4.90
N LEU A 95 -6.94 9.29 -5.38
CA LEU A 95 -5.92 8.24 -5.45
C LEU A 95 -5.28 8.14 -6.83
N LEU A 96 -6.07 8.36 -7.88
CA LEU A 96 -5.63 8.20 -9.28
C LEU A 96 -4.36 9.00 -9.58
N ARG A 97 -4.26 10.23 -9.07
CA ARG A 97 -3.08 11.06 -9.29
C ARG A 97 -1.82 10.38 -8.76
N VAL A 98 -1.88 9.85 -7.54
CA VAL A 98 -0.71 9.22 -6.88
C VAL A 98 -0.33 7.92 -7.58
N PHE A 99 -1.31 7.07 -7.86
CA PHE A 99 -1.03 5.80 -8.52
C PHE A 99 -0.62 5.96 -9.98
N ASN A 100 -1.19 6.93 -10.70
CA ASN A 100 -0.76 7.25 -12.07
C ASN A 100 0.68 7.77 -12.09
N ASP A 101 1.09 8.63 -11.15
CA ASP A 101 2.46 9.07 -11.04
C ASP A 101 3.40 7.87 -10.82
N LEU A 102 3.06 6.96 -9.91
CA LEU A 102 3.87 5.77 -9.62
C LEU A 102 3.90 4.76 -10.77
N SER A 103 2.80 4.62 -11.52
CA SER A 103 2.68 3.65 -12.60
C SER A 103 3.27 4.15 -13.91
N PHE A 104 2.96 5.38 -14.31
CA PHE A 104 3.36 5.91 -15.62
C PHE A 104 4.64 6.74 -15.55
N ASN A 105 4.72 7.71 -14.64
CA ASN A 105 5.89 8.60 -14.58
C ASN A 105 7.10 7.89 -13.97
N TYR A 106 6.86 7.04 -12.97
CA TYR A 106 7.91 6.30 -12.24
C TYR A 106 7.79 4.78 -12.40
N GLY A 107 7.04 4.31 -13.40
CA GLY A 107 6.84 2.89 -13.65
C GLY A 107 8.14 2.12 -13.85
N HIS A 108 9.13 2.75 -14.48
CA HIS A 108 10.46 2.17 -14.65
C HIS A 108 11.21 1.91 -13.32
N ILE A 109 10.78 2.56 -12.21
CA ILE A 109 11.35 2.36 -10.87
C ILE A 109 10.46 1.42 -10.05
N PHE A 110 9.12 1.60 -10.11
CA PHE A 110 8.20 0.93 -9.19
C PHE A 110 7.48 -0.29 -9.76
N ASN A 111 7.49 -0.51 -11.09
CA ASN A 111 6.88 -1.67 -11.72
C ASN A 111 7.86 -2.84 -11.90
N THR A 112 8.82 -2.98 -11.00
CA THR A 112 9.76 -4.09 -11.00
C THR A 112 9.31 -5.17 -10.02
N PRO A 113 9.44 -6.47 -10.36
CA PRO A 113 9.03 -7.56 -9.47
C PRO A 113 9.90 -7.64 -8.21
N THR A 114 11.14 -7.19 -8.29
CA THR A 114 12.10 -7.14 -7.17
C THR A 114 12.80 -5.80 -7.17
N GLY A 115 12.96 -5.20 -5.97
CA GLY A 115 13.74 -3.97 -5.81
C GLY A 115 15.25 -4.26 -5.85
N ASP A 116 16.03 -3.36 -6.43
CA ASP A 116 17.50 -3.44 -6.45
C ASP A 116 18.12 -3.08 -5.10
N ILE A 117 17.40 -2.33 -4.26
CA ILE A 117 17.86 -1.86 -2.96
C ILE A 117 16.97 -2.42 -1.86
N ASP A 118 17.58 -3.20 -0.97
CA ASP A 118 16.95 -3.64 0.26
C ASP A 118 17.20 -2.62 1.38
N PHE A 119 16.18 -1.88 1.77
CA PHE A 119 16.27 -0.93 2.89
C PHE A 119 16.60 -1.63 4.22
N TYR A 120 16.23 -2.91 4.37
CA TYR A 120 16.57 -3.68 5.55
C TYR A 120 18.09 -3.87 5.66
N ASP A 121 18.73 -4.27 4.55
CA ASP A 121 20.19 -4.37 4.46
C ASP A 121 20.88 -3.03 4.72
N VAL A 122 20.34 -1.93 4.17
CA VAL A 122 20.89 -0.59 4.37
C VAL A 122 20.88 -0.19 5.84
N VAL A 123 19.76 -0.39 6.55
CA VAL A 123 19.63 0.03 7.96
C VAL A 123 20.43 -0.87 8.87
N LEU A 124 20.33 -2.20 8.73
CA LEU A 124 20.98 -3.16 9.64
C LEU A 124 22.49 -3.20 9.48
N ASN A 125 22.98 -3.05 8.26
CA ASN A 125 24.43 -3.05 7.97
C ASN A 125 25.02 -1.63 8.00
N ARG A 126 24.26 -0.62 8.48
CA ARG A 126 24.73 0.77 8.62
C ARG A 126 25.30 1.34 7.33
N ARG A 127 24.70 0.99 6.20
CA ARG A 127 25.15 1.50 4.91
C ARG A 127 24.70 2.95 4.73
N ILE A 128 25.47 3.71 3.95
CA ILE A 128 25.10 5.08 3.56
C ILE A 128 24.19 4.99 2.34
N LEU A 129 22.97 5.50 2.47
CA LEU A 129 22.01 5.61 1.38
C LEU A 129 21.94 7.07 0.93
N VAL A 130 22.29 7.33 -0.33
CA VAL A 130 22.12 8.62 -0.97
C VAL A 130 20.99 8.52 -1.98
N VAL A 131 19.92 9.27 -1.77
CA VAL A 131 18.78 9.31 -2.67
C VAL A 131 18.78 10.61 -3.46
N LEU A 132 18.99 10.49 -4.76
CA LEU A 132 18.97 11.62 -5.68
C LEU A 132 17.56 11.75 -6.27
N LEU A 133 16.87 12.83 -5.94
CA LEU A 133 15.57 13.17 -6.51
C LEU A 133 15.77 14.21 -7.61
N PRO A 134 15.26 13.97 -8.86
CA PRO A 134 15.45 14.88 -9.98
C PRO A 134 14.58 16.14 -9.84
N ALA A 135 15.03 17.08 -9.03
CA ALA A 135 14.28 18.29 -8.66
C ALA A 135 13.99 19.23 -9.84
N LEU A 136 14.77 19.14 -10.92
CA LEU A 136 14.57 19.96 -12.12
C LEU A 136 13.57 19.34 -13.10
N GLU A 137 13.32 18.04 -13.00
CA GLU A 137 12.46 17.30 -13.93
C GLU A 137 11.06 17.06 -13.37
N LEU A 138 10.91 17.09 -12.05
CA LEU A 138 9.69 16.71 -11.37
C LEU A 138 8.95 17.92 -10.80
N ALA A 139 7.61 17.83 -10.81
CA ALA A 139 6.77 18.77 -10.08
C ALA A 139 7.06 18.69 -8.56
N PRO A 140 7.00 19.82 -7.83
CA PRO A 140 7.29 19.87 -6.39
C PRO A 140 6.46 18.88 -5.56
N ASP A 141 5.22 18.63 -5.94
CA ASP A 141 4.33 17.68 -5.23
C ASP A 141 4.78 16.24 -5.41
N SER A 142 5.23 15.87 -6.61
CA SER A 142 5.76 14.54 -6.91
C SER A 142 7.07 14.28 -6.16
N LEU A 143 7.96 15.28 -6.09
CA LEU A 143 9.17 15.22 -5.27
C LEU A 143 8.86 14.98 -3.79
N ARG A 144 7.90 15.73 -3.25
CA ARG A 144 7.45 15.54 -1.85
C ARG A 144 6.88 14.16 -1.61
N MET A 145 6.13 13.62 -2.57
CA MET A 145 5.55 12.28 -2.49
C MET A 145 6.65 11.22 -2.44
N LEU A 146 7.61 11.26 -3.36
CA LEU A 146 8.73 10.32 -3.39
C LEU A 146 9.57 10.39 -2.11
N GLY A 147 9.92 11.59 -1.66
CA GLY A 147 10.66 11.79 -0.42
C GLY A 147 9.90 11.21 0.81
N LYS A 148 8.58 11.43 0.89
CA LYS A 148 7.76 10.86 1.95
C LYS A 148 7.68 9.33 1.90
N LEU A 149 7.63 8.73 0.71
CA LEU A 149 7.64 7.28 0.55
C LEU A 149 8.95 6.68 1.09
N ILE A 150 10.09 7.26 0.71
CA ILE A 150 11.40 6.77 1.14
C ILE A 150 11.55 6.89 2.67
N VAL A 151 11.29 8.09 3.21
CA VAL A 151 11.37 8.32 4.67
C VAL A 151 10.35 7.45 5.42
N GLY A 152 9.15 7.27 4.87
CA GLY A 152 8.12 6.42 5.44
C GLY A 152 8.56 4.96 5.52
N ASN A 153 9.15 4.42 4.46
CA ASN A 153 9.67 3.06 4.43
C ASN A 153 10.80 2.86 5.46
N ILE A 154 11.75 3.79 5.54
CA ILE A 154 12.83 3.72 6.52
C ILE A 154 12.28 3.75 7.96
N LYS A 155 11.35 4.66 8.26
CA LYS A 155 10.70 4.73 9.57
C LYS A 155 9.95 3.45 9.92
N GLN A 156 9.20 2.90 8.98
CA GLN A 156 8.47 1.65 9.16
C GLN A 156 9.41 0.49 9.48
N LEU A 157 10.51 0.41 8.74
CA LEU A 157 11.53 -0.61 8.94
C LEU A 157 12.24 -0.45 10.29
N MET A 158 12.66 0.76 10.64
CA MET A 158 13.25 1.04 11.94
C MET A 158 12.32 0.68 13.09
N SER A 159 11.03 1.01 12.97
CA SER A 159 10.01 0.62 13.97
C SER A 159 9.89 -0.90 14.11
N GLY A 160 9.99 -1.65 13.01
CA GLY A 160 10.00 -3.12 13.04
C GLY A 160 11.27 -3.74 13.65
N CYS A 161 12.39 -3.00 13.60
CA CYS A 161 13.67 -3.44 14.18
C CYS A 161 13.82 -3.05 15.66
N LEU A 162 12.93 -2.20 16.18
CA LEU A 162 12.92 -1.87 17.62
C LEU A 162 12.43 -3.08 18.41
N GLY A 163 13.21 -3.50 19.41
CA GLY A 163 12.80 -4.57 20.32
C GLY A 163 11.56 -4.19 21.13
N ASN A 164 10.84 -5.19 21.63
CA ASN A 164 9.64 -5.01 22.45
C ASN A 164 9.93 -4.57 23.90
N LYS A 165 11.18 -4.39 24.28
CA LYS A 165 11.57 -3.97 25.63
C LYS A 165 12.03 -2.52 25.60
N VAL A 166 11.45 -1.72 26.46
CA VAL A 166 11.93 -0.38 26.81
C VAL A 166 13.24 -0.54 27.56
N GLU A 167 14.18 0.35 27.36
CA GLU A 167 15.54 0.43 27.91
C GLU A 167 15.79 -0.52 29.07
N GLY A 168 16.40 -1.67 28.77
CA GLY A 168 16.89 -2.65 29.75
C GLY A 168 18.41 -2.68 29.76
N LEU A 169 18.98 -3.66 30.45
CA LEU A 169 20.41 -3.93 30.36
C LEU A 169 20.81 -4.09 28.88
N LEU A 170 21.89 -3.46 28.47
CA LEU A 170 22.39 -3.39 27.11
C LEU A 170 22.44 -4.78 26.43
N ARG A 171 22.72 -5.83 27.18
CA ARG A 171 22.72 -7.22 26.75
C ARG A 171 21.34 -7.75 26.37
N GLU A 172 20.30 -7.43 27.15
CA GLU A 172 18.92 -7.87 26.84
C GLU A 172 18.37 -7.17 25.60
N ILE A 173 18.77 -5.93 25.34
CA ILE A 173 18.39 -5.18 24.15
C ILE A 173 19.06 -5.78 22.90
N ILE A 174 20.31 -6.20 23.00
CA ILE A 174 21.05 -6.84 21.90
C ILE A 174 20.45 -8.20 21.58
N ASP A 175 20.15 -9.01 22.60
CA ASP A 175 19.61 -10.36 22.44
C ASP A 175 18.15 -10.37 21.93
N SER A 176 17.38 -9.30 22.14
CA SER A 176 16.01 -9.19 21.69
C SER A 176 15.87 -8.67 20.25
N ARG A 177 16.96 -8.25 19.61
CA ARG A 177 16.96 -7.76 18.23
C ARG A 177 17.04 -8.91 17.24
N PRO A 178 16.32 -8.84 16.10
CA PRO A 178 16.41 -9.86 15.05
C PRO A 178 17.80 -9.95 14.40
N THR A 179 18.70 -9.00 14.70
CA THR A 179 20.09 -8.99 14.24
C THR A 179 21.00 -8.44 15.31
N ASN A 180 22.26 -8.89 15.34
CA ASN A 180 23.31 -8.41 16.26
C ASN A 180 23.78 -6.95 15.95
N ALA A 181 23.11 -6.23 15.10
CA ALA A 181 23.44 -4.85 14.79
C ALA A 181 22.84 -3.91 15.84
N SER A 182 23.70 -3.26 16.63
CA SER A 182 23.28 -2.14 17.46
C SER A 182 22.98 -0.94 16.55
N ILE A 183 21.74 -0.51 16.48
CA ILE A 183 21.37 0.74 15.78
C ILE A 183 21.54 1.86 16.80
N PRO A 184 22.50 2.80 16.63
CA PRO A 184 22.55 3.98 17.46
C PRO A 184 21.35 4.87 17.10
N PHE A 185 20.68 5.40 18.12
CA PHE A 185 19.72 6.47 18.00
C PHE A 185 20.44 7.80 17.98
#